data_d4720be23d8f80716ef1316ed93b8337
#
_entry.id   d4720be23d8f80716ef1316ed93b8337
#
_cell.length_a   1.000
_cell.length_b   1.000
_cell.length_c   1.000
_cell.angle_alpha   90.00
_cell.angle_beta   90.00
_cell.angle_gamma   90.00
#
_symmetry.space_group_name_H-M   'P 1'
#
loop_
_entity.id
_entity.type
_entity.pdbx_description
1 polymer ?
#
loop_
_entity_poly.entity_id
_entity_poly.type
_entity_poly.pdbx_seq_one_letter_code
_entity_poly.pdbx_strand_id
1 'polypeptide(L)'
;MTTVAQNTPGQQSNAGAVTPTTDAELESLLAAAQSAAAHLAALRPAERAKLLDAVADALDAAAGQLVPVAQRETRLAEVRLRDELKRTTFQLRLFGDLLRDGGYLDARIDHADADWPMGAPRPDIRRVLAPSGPVVVFAASNFPFAFSVAGGDTASALAAGSPVLLKAHSGHPGLSLLTAKVIASALAAAGAPEGTFALITGTAAGAAALRDPRIKAGAFTGSIPGGRALFDIASSRPEPIPFFGELGSNNPVFVTEAAAAERGPEIAEAFVGSFTLGAGQFCTKPGTLFVPADSGLVDALRDAVLPPAMPLLNDRIQSGYVEGLQGLQSNPRLNVLAQGTDPLADPPSPTLLLTTATDMLAEPHALQAECFGPTAVVVAYDDESQLPLIAETFEGQLTATIHGTDSCRVDGLVEILARKAGRVLWNQWSTGVSVTYAQQHGGPYPATTAAGSTSVGTAAIERFLRPVAYQGFPQHLLPEALREENPLGVPRLVDGRREN
;
A
#
# COMPACT_ATOMS: atom_id res chain seq x y z
N MET A 1 -34.29 -34.16 -35.90
CA MET A 1 -34.76 -32.78 -35.60
C MET A 1 -34.78 -32.67 -34.09
N THR A 2 -33.71 -32.17 -33.50
CA THR A 2 -33.57 -32.00 -32.05
C THR A 2 -33.34 -30.52 -31.81
N THR A 3 -34.32 -29.88 -31.19
CA THR A 3 -34.35 -28.43 -30.89
C THR A 3 -33.37 -28.11 -29.78
N VAL A 4 -32.40 -27.27 -30.08
CA VAL A 4 -31.45 -26.71 -29.08
C VAL A 4 -32.14 -25.53 -28.41
N ALA A 5 -32.33 -25.63 -27.11
CA ALA A 5 -32.80 -24.51 -26.27
C ALA A 5 -31.70 -23.46 -26.15
N GLN A 6 -31.99 -22.22 -26.55
CA GLN A 6 -31.14 -21.06 -26.36
C GLN A 6 -31.29 -20.62 -24.91
N ASN A 7 -30.17 -20.69 -24.15
CA ASN A 7 -30.04 -20.01 -22.84
C ASN A 7 -29.87 -18.51 -23.05
N THR A 8 -30.82 -17.76 -22.54
CA THR A 8 -30.76 -16.29 -22.44
C THR A 8 -29.76 -15.90 -21.35
N PRO A 9 -28.77 -15.02 -21.60
CA PRO A 9 -27.87 -14.52 -20.55
C PRO A 9 -28.66 -13.65 -19.57
N GLY A 10 -28.47 -13.92 -18.27
CA GLY A 10 -29.06 -13.13 -17.19
C GLY A 10 -28.65 -11.67 -17.27
N GLN A 11 -29.58 -10.80 -16.96
CA GLN A 11 -29.42 -9.35 -16.88
C GLN A 11 -28.32 -8.98 -15.88
N GLN A 12 -27.18 -8.53 -16.38
CA GLN A 12 -26.19 -7.81 -15.61
C GLN A 12 -26.81 -6.51 -15.11
N SER A 13 -26.78 -6.28 -13.81
CA SER A 13 -27.17 -5.02 -13.20
C SER A 13 -26.26 -3.90 -13.75
N ASN A 14 -26.83 -3.03 -14.60
CA ASN A 14 -26.19 -1.81 -15.08
C ASN A 14 -25.97 -0.81 -13.92
N ALA A 15 -24.95 -1.02 -13.12
CA ALA A 15 -24.25 0.09 -12.46
C ALA A 15 -23.57 0.86 -13.59
N GLY A 16 -23.98 2.11 -13.87
CA GLY A 16 -23.67 2.87 -15.07
C GLY A 16 -22.21 2.73 -15.50
N ALA A 17 -22.01 2.15 -16.67
CA ALA A 17 -20.69 1.93 -17.23
C ALA A 17 -19.99 3.29 -17.40
N VAL A 18 -18.94 3.53 -16.61
CA VAL A 18 -18.12 4.75 -16.73
C VAL A 18 -17.35 4.66 -18.05
N THR A 19 -17.54 5.67 -18.90
CA THR A 19 -16.84 5.74 -20.19
C THR A 19 -15.34 5.86 -19.97
N PRO A 20 -14.51 5.05 -20.65
CA PRO A 20 -13.07 5.20 -20.60
C PRO A 20 -12.63 6.58 -21.08
N THR A 21 -11.60 7.14 -20.43
CA THR A 21 -10.96 8.39 -20.86
C THR A 21 -10.41 8.22 -22.27
N THR A 22 -10.78 9.11 -23.17
CA THR A 22 -10.30 9.12 -24.57
C THR A 22 -8.87 9.64 -24.66
N ASP A 23 -8.19 9.38 -25.78
CA ASP A 23 -6.82 9.87 -26.01
C ASP A 23 -6.76 11.40 -26.01
N ALA A 24 -7.78 12.09 -26.54
CA ALA A 24 -7.84 13.55 -26.54
C ALA A 24 -8.04 14.15 -25.14
N GLU A 25 -8.89 13.53 -24.32
CA GLU A 25 -9.05 13.91 -22.91
C GLU A 25 -7.76 13.66 -22.13
N LEU A 26 -7.14 12.49 -22.31
CA LEU A 26 -5.87 12.16 -21.66
C LEU A 26 -4.77 13.18 -22.01
N GLU A 27 -4.65 13.56 -23.31
CA GLU A 27 -3.69 14.57 -23.76
C GLU A 27 -3.93 15.92 -23.06
N SER A 28 -5.17 16.36 -22.94
CA SER A 28 -5.53 17.60 -22.25
C SER A 28 -5.17 17.55 -20.76
N LEU A 29 -5.45 16.43 -20.08
CA LEU A 29 -5.14 16.25 -18.66
C LEU A 29 -3.64 16.19 -18.39
N LEU A 30 -2.87 15.53 -19.26
CA LEU A 30 -1.41 15.47 -19.16
C LEU A 30 -0.76 16.85 -19.39
N ALA A 31 -1.27 17.63 -20.36
CA ALA A 31 -0.80 18.99 -20.60
C ALA A 31 -1.11 19.92 -19.39
N ALA A 32 -2.29 19.80 -18.79
CA ALA A 32 -2.66 20.54 -17.60
C ALA A 32 -1.77 20.17 -16.39
N ALA A 33 -1.52 18.88 -16.17
CA ALA A 33 -0.64 18.42 -15.09
C ALA A 33 0.80 18.92 -15.29
N GLN A 34 1.33 18.89 -16.50
CA GLN A 34 2.65 19.43 -16.82
C GLN A 34 2.72 20.95 -16.53
N SER A 35 1.70 21.69 -16.91
CA SER A 35 1.62 23.14 -16.62
C SER A 35 1.54 23.43 -15.12
N ALA A 36 0.76 22.63 -14.38
CA ALA A 36 0.62 22.78 -12.93
C ALA A 36 1.90 22.48 -12.14
N ALA A 37 2.78 21.63 -12.65
CA ALA A 37 3.91 21.08 -11.90
C ALA A 37 4.84 22.16 -11.35
N ALA A 38 5.25 23.15 -12.16
CA ALA A 38 6.13 24.21 -11.73
C ALA A 38 5.46 25.13 -10.68
N HIS A 39 4.18 25.43 -10.86
CA HIS A 39 3.42 26.29 -9.94
C HIS A 39 3.20 25.59 -8.58
N LEU A 40 2.83 24.29 -8.59
CA LEU A 40 2.61 23.52 -7.37
C LEU A 40 3.92 23.32 -6.60
N ALA A 41 5.03 23.08 -7.31
CA ALA A 41 6.36 22.95 -6.72
C ALA A 41 6.87 24.28 -6.10
N ALA A 42 6.44 25.43 -6.64
CA ALA A 42 6.80 26.75 -6.14
C ALA A 42 6.03 27.17 -4.88
N LEU A 43 4.91 26.52 -4.56
CA LEU A 43 4.19 26.79 -3.33
C LEU A 43 5.05 26.45 -2.11
N ARG A 44 5.06 27.32 -1.12
CA ARG A 44 5.70 27.05 0.17
C ARG A 44 5.06 25.82 0.83
N PRO A 45 5.81 25.06 1.66
CA PRO A 45 5.27 23.89 2.35
C PRO A 45 3.95 24.17 3.10
N ALA A 46 3.87 25.29 3.82
CA ALA A 46 2.65 25.70 4.54
C ALA A 46 1.44 25.99 3.62
N GLU A 47 1.67 26.43 2.38
CA GLU A 47 0.60 26.65 1.40
C GLU A 47 0.09 25.32 0.86
N ARG A 48 0.99 24.38 0.54
CA ARG A 48 0.58 23.01 0.17
C ARG A 48 -0.16 22.29 1.31
N ALA A 49 0.27 22.51 2.57
CA ALA A 49 -0.45 21.99 3.74
C ALA A 49 -1.92 22.42 3.76
N LYS A 50 -2.22 23.69 3.47
CA LYS A 50 -3.60 24.20 3.39
C LYS A 50 -4.41 23.51 2.29
N LEU A 51 -3.80 23.13 1.17
CA LEU A 51 -4.49 22.38 0.12
C LEU A 51 -4.92 20.99 0.62
N LEU A 52 -4.04 20.31 1.36
CA LEU A 52 -4.34 18.98 1.93
C LEU A 52 -5.42 19.07 3.01
N ASP A 53 -5.36 20.08 3.87
CA ASP A 53 -6.38 20.33 4.89
C ASP A 53 -7.76 20.59 4.24
N ALA A 54 -7.81 21.42 3.20
CA ALA A 54 -9.04 21.71 2.47
C ALA A 54 -9.65 20.45 1.82
N VAL A 55 -8.80 19.55 1.28
CA VAL A 55 -9.25 18.27 0.75
C VAL A 55 -9.80 17.39 1.86
N ALA A 56 -9.12 17.32 3.02
CA ALA A 56 -9.57 16.53 4.16
C ALA A 56 -10.94 17.02 4.69
N ASP A 57 -11.10 18.34 4.85
CA ASP A 57 -12.35 18.94 5.33
C ASP A 57 -13.50 18.71 4.35
N ALA A 58 -13.26 18.81 3.05
CA ALA A 58 -14.26 18.55 2.02
C ALA A 58 -14.70 17.07 1.98
N LEU A 59 -13.76 16.14 2.18
CA LEU A 59 -14.06 14.70 2.27
C LEU A 59 -14.89 14.37 3.52
N ASP A 60 -14.54 14.94 4.68
CA ASP A 60 -15.32 14.78 5.92
C ASP A 60 -16.74 15.33 5.72
N ALA A 61 -16.89 16.51 5.12
CA ALA A 61 -18.20 17.11 4.83
C ALA A 61 -19.02 16.27 3.82
N ALA A 62 -18.37 15.58 2.89
CA ALA A 62 -19.01 14.74 1.87
C ALA A 62 -19.32 13.30 2.35
N ALA A 63 -18.98 12.93 3.59
CA ALA A 63 -19.10 11.56 4.11
C ALA A 63 -20.52 10.97 3.91
N GLY A 64 -21.56 11.78 4.12
CA GLY A 64 -22.96 11.37 3.93
C GLY A 64 -23.32 11.02 2.49
N GLN A 65 -22.56 11.49 1.49
CA GLN A 65 -22.74 11.16 0.07
C GLN A 65 -21.80 10.02 -0.37
N LEU A 66 -20.56 10.04 0.09
CA LEU A 66 -19.51 9.08 -0.31
C LEU A 66 -19.77 7.68 0.25
N VAL A 67 -20.07 7.57 1.55
CA VAL A 67 -20.22 6.27 2.21
C VAL A 67 -21.33 5.41 1.63
N PRO A 68 -22.55 5.91 1.33
CA PRO A 68 -23.59 5.09 0.71
C PRO A 68 -23.23 4.61 -0.71
N VAL A 69 -22.46 5.40 -1.47
CA VAL A 69 -21.96 4.97 -2.79
C VAL A 69 -20.93 3.86 -2.62
N ALA A 70 -19.99 4.04 -1.69
CA ALA A 70 -18.98 3.03 -1.36
C ALA A 70 -19.61 1.70 -0.94
N GLN A 71 -20.63 1.72 -0.06
CA GLN A 71 -21.34 0.50 0.36
C GLN A 71 -21.93 -0.28 -0.83
N ARG A 72 -22.60 0.42 -1.74
CA ARG A 72 -23.22 -0.22 -2.91
C ARG A 72 -22.20 -0.85 -3.85
N GLU A 73 -21.05 -0.21 -4.05
CA GLU A 73 -20.04 -0.67 -5.02
C GLU A 73 -19.03 -1.67 -4.43
N THR A 74 -18.87 -1.70 -3.10
CA THR A 74 -17.83 -2.54 -2.45
C THR A 74 -18.38 -3.61 -1.53
N ARG A 75 -19.67 -3.61 -1.25
CA ARG A 75 -20.33 -4.54 -0.28
C ARG A 75 -19.76 -4.43 1.16
N LEU A 76 -18.96 -3.38 1.44
CA LEU A 76 -18.37 -3.16 2.77
C LEU A 76 -19.36 -2.53 3.74
N ALA A 77 -19.24 -2.86 5.04
CA ALA A 77 -20.09 -2.32 6.09
C ALA A 77 -19.88 -0.80 6.27
N GLU A 78 -20.95 -0.08 6.57
CA GLU A 78 -20.93 1.38 6.76
C GLU A 78 -19.90 1.82 7.80
N VAL A 79 -19.84 1.15 8.95
CA VAL A 79 -18.92 1.48 10.05
C VAL A 79 -17.47 1.43 9.55
N ARG A 80 -17.08 0.35 8.85
CA ARG A 80 -15.73 0.23 8.25
C ARG A 80 -15.44 1.37 7.28
N LEU A 81 -16.38 1.73 6.42
CA LEU A 81 -16.20 2.78 5.42
C LEU A 81 -16.06 4.17 6.07
N ARG A 82 -16.80 4.44 7.15
CA ARG A 82 -16.66 5.68 7.92
C ARG A 82 -15.31 5.77 8.61
N ASP A 83 -14.85 4.67 9.23
CA ASP A 83 -13.53 4.62 9.87
C ASP A 83 -12.41 4.76 8.85
N GLU A 84 -12.56 4.14 7.68
CA GLU A 84 -11.60 4.27 6.59
C GLU A 84 -11.53 5.69 6.04
N LEU A 85 -12.66 6.36 5.85
CA LEU A 85 -12.71 7.75 5.42
C LEU A 85 -12.04 8.67 6.46
N LYS A 86 -12.33 8.48 7.74
CA LYS A 86 -11.67 9.19 8.85
C LYS A 86 -10.15 8.97 8.86
N ARG A 87 -9.70 7.73 8.63
CA ARG A 87 -8.28 7.42 8.48
C ARG A 87 -7.66 8.17 7.28
N THR A 88 -8.39 8.27 6.19
CA THR A 88 -7.94 8.95 4.97
C THR A 88 -7.78 10.46 5.19
N THR A 89 -8.76 11.11 5.81
CA THR A 89 -8.69 12.54 6.13
C THR A 89 -7.64 12.85 7.19
N PHE A 90 -7.47 11.96 8.18
CA PHE A 90 -6.36 12.03 9.14
C PHE A 90 -4.98 12.00 8.43
N GLN A 91 -4.79 11.11 7.46
CA GLN A 91 -3.52 11.01 6.73
C GLN A 91 -3.21 12.28 5.93
N LEU A 92 -4.22 12.90 5.30
CA LEU A 92 -4.04 14.19 4.62
C LEU A 92 -3.56 15.28 5.58
N ARG A 93 -4.17 15.39 6.77
CA ARG A 93 -3.78 16.35 7.81
C ARG A 93 -2.39 16.05 8.36
N LEU A 94 -2.04 14.78 8.56
CA LEU A 94 -0.70 14.39 9.00
C LEU A 94 0.39 14.79 7.98
N PHE A 95 0.12 14.70 6.69
CA PHE A 95 1.01 15.26 5.67
C PHE A 95 1.04 16.79 5.74
N GLY A 96 -0.07 17.46 6.06
CA GLY A 96 -0.10 18.89 6.32
C GLY A 96 0.85 19.28 7.46
N ASP A 97 0.85 18.52 8.55
CA ASP A 97 1.74 18.74 9.69
C ASP A 97 3.21 18.50 9.33
N LEU A 98 3.51 17.43 8.57
CA LEU A 98 4.84 17.16 8.04
C LEU A 98 5.37 18.31 7.17
N LEU A 99 4.50 18.89 6.34
CA LEU A 99 4.86 20.03 5.50
C LEU A 99 5.17 21.27 6.33
N ARG A 100 4.44 21.52 7.41
CA ARG A 100 4.68 22.65 8.33
C ARG A 100 5.97 22.49 9.11
N ASP A 101 6.33 21.25 9.50
CA ASP A 101 7.62 20.94 10.12
C ASP A 101 8.79 21.17 9.16
N GLY A 102 8.67 20.82 7.91
CA GLY A 102 9.67 21.03 6.86
C GLY A 102 10.87 20.08 6.86
N GLY A 103 11.00 19.19 7.85
CA GLY A 103 12.12 18.24 7.94
C GLY A 103 12.23 17.29 6.75
N TYR A 104 11.11 17.00 6.05
CA TYR A 104 11.07 16.18 4.83
C TYR A 104 11.89 16.75 3.67
N LEU A 105 12.22 18.07 3.69
CA LEU A 105 13.05 18.71 2.67
C LEU A 105 14.51 18.23 2.71
N ASP A 106 14.95 17.64 3.83
CA ASP A 106 16.32 17.19 4.06
C ASP A 106 17.37 18.23 3.60
N ALA A 107 17.15 19.49 4.02
CA ALA A 107 17.99 20.62 3.65
C ALA A 107 19.38 20.47 4.28
N ARG A 108 20.42 20.46 3.43
CA ARG A 108 21.83 20.32 3.86
C ARG A 108 22.67 21.42 3.24
N ILE A 109 23.53 22.03 4.05
CA ILE A 109 24.41 23.12 3.66
C ILE A 109 25.82 22.75 4.11
N ASP A 110 26.75 22.71 3.17
CA ASP A 110 28.18 22.62 3.41
C ASP A 110 28.80 23.89 2.87
N HIS A 111 29.27 24.78 3.77
CA HIS A 111 29.97 26.01 3.39
C HIS A 111 31.31 25.71 2.74
N ALA A 112 31.84 26.65 1.95
CA ALA A 112 33.18 26.53 1.39
C ALA A 112 34.22 26.42 2.52
N ASP A 113 35.19 25.52 2.37
CA ASP A 113 36.27 25.28 3.31
C ASP A 113 37.57 25.01 2.55
N ALA A 114 38.51 25.98 2.66
CA ALA A 114 39.80 25.89 1.97
C ALA A 114 40.69 24.77 2.56
N ASP A 115 40.50 24.44 3.81
CA ASP A 115 41.33 23.48 4.57
C ASP A 115 40.62 22.12 4.72
N TRP A 116 39.69 21.79 3.83
CA TRP A 116 38.93 20.56 3.89
C TRP A 116 39.85 19.30 3.89
N PRO A 117 39.71 18.38 4.85
CA PRO A 117 40.68 17.29 5.08
C PRO A 117 40.83 16.29 3.92
N MET A 118 40.01 16.38 2.87
CA MET A 118 40.08 15.52 1.66
C MET A 118 41.32 15.80 0.79
N GLY A 119 42.10 16.85 1.07
CA GLY A 119 43.26 17.26 0.29
C GLY A 119 42.93 18.19 -0.90
N ALA A 120 41.67 18.63 -1.02
CA ALA A 120 41.20 19.65 -1.94
C ALA A 120 40.18 20.56 -1.23
N PRO A 121 40.10 21.85 -1.54
CA PRO A 121 39.10 22.75 -0.95
C PRO A 121 37.67 22.23 -1.18
N ARG A 122 36.82 22.32 -0.17
CA ARG A 122 35.37 22.07 -0.29
C ARG A 122 34.72 23.35 -0.85
N PRO A 123 33.94 23.23 -1.96
CA PRO A 123 33.13 24.38 -2.40
C PRO A 123 31.86 24.49 -1.53
N ASP A 124 31.16 25.65 -1.61
CA ASP A 124 29.80 25.78 -1.04
C ASP A 124 28.85 24.87 -1.82
N ILE A 125 28.26 23.86 -1.14
CA ILE A 125 27.31 22.90 -1.71
C ILE A 125 26.08 22.86 -0.83
N ARG A 126 24.89 23.03 -1.43
CA ARG A 126 23.61 23.03 -0.73
C ARG A 126 22.65 22.07 -1.42
N ARG A 127 22.01 21.19 -0.65
CA ARG A 127 21.12 20.16 -1.18
C ARG A 127 19.75 20.22 -0.54
N VAL A 128 18.71 20.02 -1.33
CA VAL A 128 17.32 19.92 -0.87
C VAL A 128 16.57 18.87 -1.69
N LEU A 129 15.53 18.28 -1.13
CA LEU A 129 14.60 17.44 -1.87
C LEU A 129 13.58 18.32 -2.60
N ALA A 130 13.39 18.05 -3.88
CA ALA A 130 12.48 18.75 -4.78
C ALA A 130 11.46 17.79 -5.39
N PRO A 131 10.24 18.23 -5.74
CA PRO A 131 9.23 17.40 -6.42
C PRO A 131 9.75 16.77 -7.71
N SER A 132 9.36 15.53 -7.96
CA SER A 132 9.76 14.82 -9.19
C SER A 132 9.01 15.30 -10.45
N GLY A 133 7.79 15.82 -10.29
CA GLY A 133 6.89 16.22 -11.38
C GLY A 133 5.58 15.43 -11.38
N PRO A 134 4.78 15.44 -12.47
CA PRO A 134 3.49 14.76 -12.51
C PRO A 134 3.60 13.25 -12.26
N VAL A 135 2.65 12.72 -11.50
CA VAL A 135 2.59 11.31 -11.06
C VAL A 135 1.30 10.66 -11.57
N VAL A 136 1.37 9.41 -12.03
CA VAL A 136 0.18 8.60 -12.24
C VAL A 136 -0.01 7.64 -11.06
N VAL A 137 -1.21 7.64 -10.47
CA VAL A 137 -1.59 6.77 -9.34
C VAL A 137 -2.67 5.80 -9.79
N PHE A 138 -2.52 4.52 -9.50
CA PHE A 138 -3.49 3.47 -9.79
C PHE A 138 -4.20 3.06 -8.49
N ALA A 139 -5.48 3.36 -8.40
CA ALA A 139 -6.29 3.08 -7.22
C ALA A 139 -6.46 1.58 -6.94
N ALA A 140 -6.42 1.18 -5.67
CA ALA A 140 -6.78 -0.15 -5.19
C ALA A 140 -8.29 -0.31 -5.02
N SER A 141 -8.77 -1.56 -4.87
CA SER A 141 -10.19 -1.86 -4.66
C SER A 141 -10.60 -2.08 -3.21
N ASN A 142 -9.73 -2.71 -2.42
CA ASN A 142 -10.05 -3.22 -1.09
C ASN A 142 -10.09 -2.15 0.02
N PHE A 143 -9.56 -0.97 -0.26
CA PHE A 143 -9.66 0.22 0.57
C PHE A 143 -10.10 1.41 -0.29
N PRO A 144 -11.42 1.56 -0.51
CA PRO A 144 -11.99 2.49 -1.49
C PRO A 144 -11.75 3.98 -1.18
N PHE A 145 -11.30 4.31 0.03
CA PHE A 145 -10.84 5.65 0.41
C PHE A 145 -9.34 5.70 0.64
N ALA A 146 -8.81 4.82 1.52
CA ALA A 146 -7.45 4.94 2.05
C ALA A 146 -6.34 4.57 1.05
N PHE A 147 -6.63 3.74 0.04
CA PHE A 147 -5.71 3.35 -1.04
C PHE A 147 -6.32 3.58 -2.43
N SER A 148 -7.27 4.50 -2.51
CA SER A 148 -7.95 4.86 -3.76
C SER A 148 -7.75 6.35 -4.06
N VAL A 149 -8.80 7.04 -4.49
CA VAL A 149 -8.75 8.40 -5.07
C VAL A 149 -8.10 9.43 -4.14
N ALA A 150 -8.46 9.41 -2.84
CA ALA A 150 -7.89 10.28 -1.81
C ALA A 150 -6.80 9.57 -0.98
N GLY A 151 -6.35 8.41 -1.42
CA GLY A 151 -5.49 7.53 -0.63
C GLY A 151 -4.06 8.02 -0.47
N GLY A 152 -3.23 7.16 0.20
CA GLY A 152 -1.87 7.48 0.58
C GLY A 152 -0.98 7.95 -0.56
N ASP A 153 -1.09 7.33 -1.74
CA ASP A 153 -0.29 7.70 -2.90
C ASP A 153 -0.65 9.08 -3.44
N THR A 154 -1.95 9.40 -3.55
CA THR A 154 -2.42 10.73 -3.93
C THR A 154 -2.00 11.79 -2.90
N ALA A 155 -2.22 11.50 -1.61
CA ALA A 155 -1.91 12.43 -0.52
C ALA A 155 -0.41 12.74 -0.46
N SER A 156 0.45 11.72 -0.53
CA SER A 156 1.91 11.90 -0.48
C SER A 156 2.48 12.57 -1.74
N ALA A 157 1.92 12.29 -2.93
CA ALA A 157 2.34 12.97 -4.16
C ALA A 157 1.96 14.47 -4.14
N LEU A 158 0.73 14.80 -3.74
CA LEU A 158 0.31 16.20 -3.57
C LEU A 158 1.13 16.93 -2.48
N ALA A 159 1.42 16.25 -1.36
CA ALA A 159 2.29 16.77 -0.30
C ALA A 159 3.70 17.08 -0.83
N ALA A 160 4.26 16.19 -1.64
CA ALA A 160 5.55 16.42 -2.29
C ALA A 160 5.55 17.62 -3.24
N GLY A 161 4.40 18.05 -3.73
CA GLY A 161 4.26 19.11 -4.73
C GLY A 161 4.19 18.57 -6.17
N SER A 162 3.75 17.34 -6.33
CA SER A 162 3.58 16.67 -7.62
C SER A 162 2.11 16.61 -8.02
N PRO A 163 1.72 17.09 -9.22
CA PRO A 163 0.38 16.87 -9.76
C PRO A 163 0.06 15.39 -9.93
N VAL A 164 -1.20 15.01 -9.72
CA VAL A 164 -1.65 13.63 -9.74
C VAL A 164 -2.68 13.37 -10.85
N LEU A 165 -2.38 12.41 -11.73
CA LEU A 165 -3.37 11.75 -12.57
C LEU A 165 -3.75 10.43 -11.89
N LEU A 166 -4.96 10.32 -11.36
CA LEU A 166 -5.42 9.12 -10.71
C LEU A 166 -6.23 8.23 -11.65
N LYS A 167 -5.79 7.00 -11.85
CA LYS A 167 -6.53 5.99 -12.58
C LYS A 167 -7.51 5.29 -11.65
N ALA A 168 -8.82 5.52 -11.85
CA ALA A 168 -9.90 4.92 -11.06
C ALA A 168 -9.90 3.39 -11.10
N HIS A 169 -10.18 2.74 -9.98
CA HIS A 169 -10.39 1.30 -9.97
C HIS A 169 -11.78 0.94 -10.53
N SER A 170 -11.84 -0.12 -11.33
CA SER A 170 -13.09 -0.56 -11.96
C SER A 170 -14.10 -1.17 -10.99
N GLY A 171 -13.69 -1.52 -9.78
CA GLY A 171 -14.55 -2.12 -8.76
C GLY A 171 -15.47 -1.12 -8.03
N HIS A 172 -15.19 0.19 -8.10
CA HIS A 172 -15.99 1.26 -7.48
C HIS A 172 -15.91 2.57 -8.29
N PRO A 173 -16.37 2.56 -9.54
CA PRO A 173 -16.19 3.68 -10.46
C PRO A 173 -17.02 4.91 -10.07
N GLY A 174 -18.24 4.76 -9.60
CA GLY A 174 -19.10 5.85 -9.16
C GLY A 174 -18.55 6.57 -7.94
N LEU A 175 -18.05 5.81 -6.96
CA LEU A 175 -17.34 6.37 -5.81
C LEU A 175 -16.10 7.14 -6.25
N SER A 176 -15.32 6.58 -7.19
CA SER A 176 -14.12 7.23 -7.69
C SER A 176 -14.42 8.59 -8.34
N LEU A 177 -15.44 8.66 -9.19
CA LEU A 177 -15.88 9.91 -9.81
C LEU A 177 -16.36 10.95 -8.78
N LEU A 178 -17.15 10.50 -7.80
CA LEU A 178 -17.69 11.40 -6.78
C LEU A 178 -16.56 11.94 -5.87
N THR A 179 -15.65 11.06 -5.43
CA THR A 179 -14.49 11.46 -4.61
C THR A 179 -13.58 12.41 -5.37
N ALA A 180 -13.31 12.13 -6.65
CA ALA A 180 -12.49 13.01 -7.50
C ALA A 180 -13.11 14.41 -7.66
N LYS A 181 -14.44 14.49 -7.81
CA LYS A 181 -15.15 15.78 -7.87
C LYS A 181 -14.98 16.57 -6.57
N VAL A 182 -15.11 15.91 -5.41
CA VAL A 182 -14.89 16.55 -4.10
C VAL A 182 -13.47 17.10 -4.00
N ILE A 183 -12.45 16.31 -4.34
CA ILE A 183 -11.04 16.71 -4.28
C ILE A 183 -10.77 17.88 -5.25
N ALA A 184 -11.17 17.78 -6.50
CA ALA A 184 -10.94 18.83 -7.49
C ALA A 184 -11.60 20.15 -7.09
N SER A 185 -12.84 20.10 -6.57
CA SER A 185 -13.54 21.29 -6.09
C SER A 185 -12.86 21.93 -4.88
N ALA A 186 -12.38 21.11 -3.93
CA ALA A 186 -11.66 21.58 -2.73
C ALA A 186 -10.32 22.24 -3.09
N LEU A 187 -9.54 21.60 -3.97
CA LEU A 187 -8.27 22.13 -4.45
C LEU A 187 -8.46 23.46 -5.19
N ALA A 188 -9.46 23.55 -6.10
CA ALA A 188 -9.77 24.79 -6.82
C ALA A 188 -10.19 25.91 -5.86
N ALA A 189 -11.06 25.62 -4.88
CA ALA A 189 -11.50 26.59 -3.87
C ALA A 189 -10.35 27.06 -2.96
N ALA A 190 -9.36 26.20 -2.72
CA ALA A 190 -8.16 26.53 -1.95
C ALA A 190 -7.05 27.22 -2.78
N GLY A 191 -7.29 27.48 -4.08
CA GLY A 191 -6.37 28.19 -4.97
C GLY A 191 -5.26 27.32 -5.57
N ALA A 192 -5.42 26.00 -5.58
CA ALA A 192 -4.47 25.11 -6.26
C ALA A 192 -4.42 25.43 -7.77
N PRO A 193 -3.24 25.30 -8.42
CA PRO A 193 -3.12 25.42 -9.87
C PRO A 193 -4.04 24.43 -10.61
N GLU A 194 -4.62 24.86 -11.71
CA GLU A 194 -5.38 23.96 -12.60
C GLU A 194 -4.44 22.81 -13.07
N GLY A 195 -4.95 21.56 -13.08
CA GLY A 195 -4.15 20.38 -13.40
C GLY A 195 -3.42 19.75 -12.21
N THR A 196 -3.56 20.30 -10.98
CA THR A 196 -3.01 19.68 -9.76
C THR A 196 -3.52 18.26 -9.52
N PHE A 197 -4.78 17.99 -9.86
CA PHE A 197 -5.41 16.67 -9.71
C PHE A 197 -6.40 16.39 -10.85
N ALA A 198 -6.33 15.18 -11.40
CA ALA A 198 -7.28 14.69 -12.39
C ALA A 198 -7.57 13.20 -12.22
N LEU A 199 -8.78 12.77 -12.61
CA LEU A 199 -9.18 11.36 -12.65
C LEU A 199 -9.20 10.87 -14.10
N ILE A 200 -8.63 9.69 -14.35
CA ILE A 200 -8.75 8.95 -15.61
C ILE A 200 -9.38 7.59 -15.37
N THR A 201 -10.05 7.07 -16.39
CA THR A 201 -10.76 5.79 -16.37
C THR A 201 -10.28 4.89 -17.52
N GLY A 202 -10.38 3.59 -17.34
CA GLY A 202 -9.95 2.61 -18.33
C GLY A 202 -8.48 2.18 -18.21
N THR A 203 -8.23 0.88 -18.45
CA THR A 203 -6.89 0.29 -18.33
C THR A 203 -5.94 0.82 -19.40
N ALA A 204 -6.44 1.03 -20.63
CA ALA A 204 -5.65 1.56 -21.73
C ALA A 204 -5.16 2.99 -21.45
N ALA A 205 -6.05 3.87 -20.95
CA ALA A 205 -5.68 5.24 -20.59
C ALA A 205 -4.65 5.29 -19.45
N GLY A 206 -4.78 4.42 -18.43
CA GLY A 206 -3.78 4.29 -17.36
C GLY A 206 -2.41 3.88 -17.89
N ALA A 207 -2.36 2.87 -18.74
CA ALA A 207 -1.10 2.42 -19.36
C ALA A 207 -0.51 3.49 -20.32
N ALA A 208 -1.35 4.22 -21.06
CA ALA A 208 -0.92 5.33 -21.91
C ALA A 208 -0.35 6.47 -21.07
N ALA A 209 -1.03 6.87 -19.98
CA ALA A 209 -0.51 7.85 -19.03
C ALA A 209 0.87 7.46 -18.50
N LEU A 210 1.05 6.20 -18.06
CA LEU A 210 2.34 5.73 -17.53
C LEU A 210 3.47 5.75 -18.57
N ARG A 211 3.14 5.61 -19.87
CA ARG A 211 4.11 5.72 -20.98
C ARG A 211 4.47 7.15 -21.34
N ASP A 212 3.63 8.11 -20.97
CA ASP A 212 3.80 9.50 -21.39
C ASP A 212 5.04 10.14 -20.75
N PRO A 213 5.90 10.84 -21.52
CA PRO A 213 7.16 11.40 -21.01
C PRO A 213 6.97 12.50 -19.95
N ARG A 214 5.79 13.12 -19.88
CA ARG A 214 5.44 14.13 -18.86
C ARG A 214 5.28 13.53 -17.47
N ILE A 215 4.90 12.26 -17.36
CA ILE A 215 4.81 11.52 -16.08
C ILE A 215 6.21 11.16 -15.59
N LYS A 216 6.48 11.47 -14.33
CA LYS A 216 7.81 11.32 -13.70
C LYS A 216 7.86 10.25 -12.61
N ALA A 217 6.73 9.73 -12.16
CA ALA A 217 6.65 8.54 -11.30
C ALA A 217 5.29 7.84 -11.47
N GLY A 218 5.25 6.55 -11.15
CA GLY A 218 4.02 5.77 -11.04
C GLY A 218 3.87 5.20 -9.63
N ALA A 219 2.62 5.10 -9.14
CA ALA A 219 2.28 4.41 -7.89
C ALA A 219 1.11 3.46 -8.09
N PHE A 220 1.15 2.30 -7.47
CA PHE A 220 0.16 1.24 -7.63
C PHE A 220 0.03 0.42 -6.35
N THR A 221 -1.19 0.04 -5.99
CA THR A 221 -1.47 -0.97 -4.97
C THR A 221 -2.38 -2.03 -5.58
N GLY A 222 -1.97 -3.30 -5.54
CA GLY A 222 -2.75 -4.40 -6.09
C GLY A 222 -1.97 -5.70 -6.28
N SER A 223 -2.42 -6.55 -7.22
CA SER A 223 -1.83 -7.87 -7.44
C SER A 223 -0.41 -7.84 -8.03
N ILE A 224 0.41 -8.84 -7.70
CA ILE A 224 1.76 -9.00 -8.25
C ILE A 224 1.77 -8.96 -9.79
N PRO A 225 0.93 -9.69 -10.53
CA PRO A 225 0.93 -9.63 -11.99
C PRO A 225 0.58 -8.24 -12.55
N GLY A 226 -0.39 -7.55 -11.92
CA GLY A 226 -0.80 -6.21 -12.33
C GLY A 226 0.30 -5.18 -12.11
N GLY A 227 0.91 -5.20 -10.92
CA GLY A 227 2.01 -4.29 -10.58
C GLY A 227 3.26 -4.55 -11.41
N ARG A 228 3.60 -5.82 -11.67
CA ARG A 228 4.74 -6.19 -12.52
C ARG A 228 4.56 -5.68 -13.95
N ALA A 229 3.36 -5.82 -14.53
CA ALA A 229 3.09 -5.32 -15.87
C ALA A 229 3.25 -3.79 -15.97
N LEU A 230 2.82 -3.04 -14.95
CA LEU A 230 3.00 -1.60 -14.88
C LEU A 230 4.46 -1.20 -14.63
N PHE A 231 5.16 -1.92 -13.76
CA PHE A 231 6.60 -1.73 -13.52
C PHE A 231 7.40 -1.92 -14.81
N ASP A 232 7.09 -2.95 -15.60
CA ASP A 232 7.75 -3.21 -16.87
C ASP A 232 7.51 -2.08 -17.88
N ILE A 233 6.30 -1.49 -17.90
CA ILE A 233 6.02 -0.29 -18.70
C ILE A 233 6.91 0.89 -18.25
N ALA A 234 6.94 1.19 -16.95
CA ALA A 234 7.70 2.31 -16.41
C ALA A 234 9.21 2.18 -16.65
N SER A 235 9.74 0.95 -16.51
CA SER A 235 11.16 0.63 -16.67
C SER A 235 11.63 0.56 -18.13
N SER A 236 10.74 0.18 -19.06
CA SER A 236 11.06 0.03 -20.48
C SER A 236 10.91 1.30 -21.31
N ARG A 237 10.54 2.43 -20.69
CA ARG A 237 10.45 3.74 -21.37
C ARG A 237 11.83 4.19 -21.86
N PRO A 238 11.91 5.03 -22.92
CA PRO A 238 13.16 5.70 -23.32
C PRO A 238 13.81 6.49 -22.17
N GLU A 239 13.00 7.12 -21.30
CA GLU A 239 13.39 7.71 -20.02
C GLU A 239 12.68 6.89 -18.91
N PRO A 240 13.34 5.87 -18.29
CA PRO A 240 12.76 5.10 -17.20
C PRO A 240 12.39 5.98 -16.02
N ILE A 241 11.29 5.65 -15.35
CA ILE A 241 10.81 6.40 -14.18
C ILE A 241 10.66 5.49 -12.97
N PRO A 242 10.76 6.03 -11.75
CA PRO A 242 10.40 5.31 -10.54
C PRO A 242 8.96 4.78 -10.60
N PHE A 243 8.78 3.54 -10.16
CA PHE A 243 7.48 2.93 -10.02
C PHE A 243 7.36 2.29 -8.63
N PHE A 244 6.41 2.76 -7.85
CA PHE A 244 6.18 2.38 -6.46
C PHE A 244 4.96 1.46 -6.38
N GLY A 245 5.18 0.18 -6.64
CA GLY A 245 4.16 -0.86 -6.56
C GLY A 245 4.15 -1.49 -5.18
N GLU A 246 3.02 -1.46 -4.47
CA GLU A 246 2.71 -2.31 -3.33
C GLU A 246 1.88 -3.48 -3.86
N LEU A 247 2.36 -4.71 -3.63
CA LEU A 247 1.87 -5.90 -4.29
C LEU A 247 1.33 -6.93 -3.28
N GLY A 248 1.26 -8.21 -3.68
CA GLY A 248 0.79 -9.30 -2.83
C GLY A 248 1.77 -9.69 -1.73
N SER A 249 1.25 -10.25 -0.64
CA SER A 249 2.04 -10.75 0.49
C SER A 249 1.31 -11.89 1.21
N ASN A 250 2.04 -12.90 1.66
CA ASN A 250 1.51 -13.98 2.49
C ASN A 250 1.44 -13.62 3.98
N ASN A 251 2.37 -12.76 4.45
CA ASN A 251 2.43 -12.28 5.84
C ASN A 251 2.57 -13.43 6.87
N PRO A 252 3.65 -14.20 6.87
CA PRO A 252 3.80 -15.37 7.71
C PRO A 252 3.83 -15.02 9.21
N VAL A 253 3.24 -15.90 10.01
CA VAL A 253 3.20 -15.82 11.47
C VAL A 253 3.85 -17.05 12.08
N PHE A 254 4.86 -16.85 12.92
CA PHE A 254 5.64 -17.90 13.59
C PHE A 254 5.28 -17.94 15.07
N VAL A 255 4.80 -19.05 15.57
CA VAL A 255 4.47 -19.25 17.00
C VAL A 255 5.53 -20.16 17.59
N THR A 256 6.26 -19.68 18.61
CA THR A 256 7.26 -20.50 19.33
C THR A 256 6.58 -21.55 20.21
N GLU A 257 7.32 -22.63 20.56
CA GLU A 257 6.83 -23.66 21.48
C GLU A 257 6.39 -23.06 22.82
N ALA A 258 7.18 -22.13 23.36
CA ALA A 258 6.87 -21.45 24.62
C ALA A 258 5.59 -20.62 24.54
N ALA A 259 5.38 -19.87 23.46
CA ALA A 259 4.16 -19.07 23.26
C ALA A 259 2.93 -19.97 23.06
N ALA A 260 3.07 -21.07 22.34
CA ALA A 260 2.00 -22.05 22.15
C ALA A 260 1.59 -22.69 23.48
N ALA A 261 2.54 -23.05 24.34
CA ALA A 261 2.30 -23.62 25.65
C ALA A 261 1.61 -22.61 26.61
N GLU A 262 2.01 -21.34 26.57
CA GLU A 262 1.50 -20.28 27.45
C GLU A 262 0.14 -19.75 27.00
N ARG A 263 -0.07 -19.52 25.69
CA ARG A 263 -1.20 -18.77 25.13
C ARG A 263 -1.84 -19.42 23.89
N GLY A 264 -1.67 -20.73 23.70
CA GLY A 264 -2.16 -21.42 22.49
C GLY A 264 -3.60 -21.14 22.13
N PRO A 265 -4.59 -21.34 23.06
CA PRO A 265 -6.00 -21.05 22.75
C PRO A 265 -6.28 -19.60 22.37
N GLU A 266 -5.65 -18.63 23.04
CA GLU A 266 -5.75 -17.18 22.72
C GLU A 266 -5.19 -16.89 21.31
N ILE A 267 -4.04 -17.47 20.98
CA ILE A 267 -3.42 -17.32 19.65
C ILE A 267 -4.32 -17.92 18.57
N ALA A 268 -4.95 -19.08 18.81
CA ALA A 268 -5.85 -19.71 17.85
C ALA A 268 -7.08 -18.83 17.58
N GLU A 269 -7.73 -18.33 18.63
CA GLU A 269 -8.90 -17.44 18.51
C GLU A 269 -8.55 -16.15 17.78
N ALA A 270 -7.47 -15.49 18.20
CA ALA A 270 -7.02 -14.23 17.62
C ALA A 270 -6.55 -14.39 16.14
N PHE A 271 -5.94 -15.54 15.78
CA PHE A 271 -5.61 -15.85 14.40
C PHE A 271 -6.85 -15.96 13.53
N VAL A 272 -7.88 -16.68 14.00
CA VAL A 272 -9.15 -16.77 13.26
C VAL A 272 -9.75 -15.39 13.05
N GLY A 273 -9.80 -14.55 14.07
CA GLY A 273 -10.26 -13.17 13.95
C GLY A 273 -9.45 -12.34 12.96
N SER A 274 -8.12 -12.53 12.93
CA SER A 274 -7.21 -11.79 12.07
C SER A 274 -7.32 -12.19 10.59
N PHE A 275 -7.27 -13.49 10.25
CA PHE A 275 -7.30 -13.90 8.85
C PHE A 275 -8.68 -13.75 8.20
N THR A 276 -9.76 -13.73 9.00
CA THR A 276 -11.13 -13.57 8.50
C THR A 276 -11.62 -12.12 8.52
N LEU A 277 -10.88 -11.19 9.11
CA LEU A 277 -11.27 -9.79 9.18
C LEU A 277 -11.53 -9.23 7.77
N GLY A 278 -12.74 -8.66 7.58
CA GLY A 278 -13.15 -8.13 6.27
C GLY A 278 -13.13 -9.17 5.16
N ALA A 279 -13.51 -10.42 5.47
CA ALA A 279 -13.43 -11.57 4.58
C ALA A 279 -12.00 -11.83 4.05
N GLY A 280 -10.97 -11.55 4.85
CA GLY A 280 -9.58 -11.77 4.48
C GLY A 280 -9.04 -10.85 3.37
N GLN A 281 -9.71 -9.75 3.07
CA GLN A 281 -9.36 -8.85 1.95
C GLN A 281 -8.43 -7.71 2.37
N PHE A 282 -7.39 -8.04 3.14
CA PHE A 282 -6.33 -7.13 3.57
C PHE A 282 -4.99 -7.56 2.99
N CYS A 283 -4.20 -6.61 2.49
CA CYS A 283 -2.83 -6.86 2.01
C CYS A 283 -1.92 -7.45 3.11
N THR A 284 -2.23 -7.15 4.37
CA THR A 284 -1.51 -7.66 5.55
C THR A 284 -2.25 -8.80 6.27
N LYS A 285 -3.21 -9.46 5.64
CA LYS A 285 -3.84 -10.66 6.18
C LYS A 285 -2.78 -11.73 6.45
N PRO A 286 -2.73 -12.37 7.66
CA PRO A 286 -1.85 -13.51 7.88
C PRO A 286 -2.33 -14.70 7.04
N GLY A 287 -1.55 -15.05 6.03
CA GLY A 287 -1.87 -16.16 5.09
C GLY A 287 -1.32 -17.50 5.54
N THR A 288 -0.26 -17.51 6.38
CA THR A 288 0.35 -18.73 6.90
C THR A 288 0.66 -18.59 8.38
N LEU A 289 0.32 -19.63 9.16
CA LEU A 289 0.60 -19.75 10.60
C LEU A 289 1.43 -20.98 10.87
N PHE A 290 2.64 -20.81 11.41
CA PHE A 290 3.54 -21.90 11.83
C PHE A 290 3.33 -22.19 13.30
N VAL A 291 3.04 -23.45 13.65
CA VAL A 291 2.70 -23.87 15.02
C VAL A 291 3.42 -25.18 15.38
N PRO A 292 3.79 -25.41 16.67
CA PRO A 292 4.34 -26.69 17.09
C PRO A 292 3.29 -27.79 16.93
N ALA A 293 3.66 -28.94 16.36
CA ALA A 293 2.75 -30.06 16.09
C ALA A 293 2.08 -30.60 17.37
N ASP A 294 2.84 -30.71 18.45
CA ASP A 294 2.40 -31.33 19.71
C ASP A 294 1.81 -30.34 20.72
N SER A 295 1.56 -29.07 20.34
CA SER A 295 1.13 -28.02 21.28
C SER A 295 -0.36 -27.99 21.57
N GLY A 296 -1.19 -28.82 20.89
CA GLY A 296 -2.65 -28.73 20.94
C GLY A 296 -3.23 -27.53 20.16
N LEU A 297 -2.39 -26.69 19.57
CA LEU A 297 -2.82 -25.49 18.84
C LEU A 297 -3.48 -25.87 17.51
N VAL A 298 -3.01 -26.95 16.85
CA VAL A 298 -3.65 -27.51 15.66
C VAL A 298 -5.07 -27.97 15.97
N ASP A 299 -5.29 -28.62 17.11
CA ASP A 299 -6.61 -29.08 17.55
C ASP A 299 -7.50 -27.90 17.90
N ALA A 300 -6.98 -26.90 18.61
CA ALA A 300 -7.71 -25.66 18.90
C ALA A 300 -8.17 -24.92 17.63
N LEU A 301 -7.35 -24.91 16.57
CA LEU A 301 -7.70 -24.33 15.28
C LEU A 301 -8.71 -25.17 14.50
N ARG A 302 -8.66 -26.51 14.65
CA ARG A 302 -9.65 -27.43 14.06
C ARG A 302 -11.04 -27.23 14.65
N ASP A 303 -11.10 -27.04 15.97
CA ASP A 303 -12.34 -26.89 16.72
C ASP A 303 -12.80 -25.41 16.79
N ALA A 304 -12.05 -24.49 16.18
CA ALA A 304 -12.38 -23.07 16.21
C ALA A 304 -13.71 -22.75 15.53
N VAL A 305 -14.47 -21.86 16.15
CA VAL A 305 -15.71 -21.33 15.56
C VAL A 305 -15.35 -20.32 14.49
N LEU A 306 -15.49 -20.72 13.24
CA LEU A 306 -15.29 -19.83 12.10
C LEU A 306 -16.46 -18.85 11.96
N PRO A 307 -16.21 -17.55 11.66
CA PRO A 307 -17.27 -16.59 11.45
C PRO A 307 -18.12 -16.94 10.21
N PRO A 308 -19.35 -16.39 10.11
CA PRO A 308 -20.21 -16.63 8.94
C PRO A 308 -19.56 -16.12 7.66
N ALA A 309 -20.02 -16.67 6.53
CA ALA A 309 -19.64 -16.22 5.20
C ALA A 309 -19.91 -14.72 5.01
N MET A 310 -19.00 -14.03 4.38
CA MET A 310 -19.10 -12.60 4.08
C MET A 310 -18.81 -12.34 2.59
N PRO A 311 -19.55 -11.42 1.94
CA PRO A 311 -19.35 -11.13 0.54
C PRO A 311 -17.97 -10.52 0.29
N LEU A 312 -17.35 -10.92 -0.83
CA LEU A 312 -16.16 -10.27 -1.33
C LEU A 312 -16.53 -8.99 -2.10
N LEU A 313 -15.56 -8.12 -2.29
CA LEU A 313 -15.74 -6.75 -2.82
C LEU A 313 -16.48 -6.70 -4.16
N ASN A 314 -16.16 -7.61 -5.05
CA ASN A 314 -16.73 -7.70 -6.39
C ASN A 314 -16.48 -9.08 -7.02
N ASP A 315 -17.15 -9.34 -8.15
CA ASP A 315 -17.13 -10.64 -8.83
C ASP A 315 -15.72 -11.04 -9.30
N ARG A 316 -14.84 -10.08 -9.65
CA ARG A 316 -13.46 -10.38 -10.03
C ARG A 316 -12.65 -10.90 -8.84
N ILE A 317 -12.81 -10.30 -7.66
CA ILE A 317 -12.16 -10.77 -6.42
C ILE A 317 -12.72 -12.15 -6.05
N GLN A 318 -14.04 -12.33 -6.16
CA GLN A 318 -14.70 -13.62 -5.93
C GLN A 318 -14.12 -14.70 -6.84
N SER A 319 -14.02 -14.46 -8.14
CA SER A 319 -13.47 -15.42 -9.10
C SER A 319 -12.00 -15.76 -8.80
N GLY A 320 -11.19 -14.76 -8.51
CA GLY A 320 -9.77 -14.94 -8.15
C GLY A 320 -9.59 -15.71 -6.84
N TYR A 321 -10.46 -15.49 -5.86
CA TYR A 321 -10.47 -16.25 -4.60
C TYR A 321 -10.82 -17.72 -4.84
N VAL A 322 -11.88 -18.00 -5.62
CA VAL A 322 -12.31 -19.38 -5.94
C VAL A 322 -11.18 -20.13 -6.66
N GLU A 323 -10.55 -19.51 -7.65
CA GLU A 323 -9.41 -20.08 -8.38
C GLU A 323 -8.23 -20.35 -7.44
N GLY A 324 -7.88 -19.40 -6.59
CA GLY A 324 -6.79 -19.54 -5.61
C GLY A 324 -7.05 -20.65 -4.59
N LEU A 325 -8.26 -20.73 -4.01
CA LEU A 325 -8.62 -21.78 -3.06
C LEU A 325 -8.64 -23.16 -3.71
N GLN A 326 -9.20 -23.28 -4.92
CA GLN A 326 -9.19 -24.54 -5.66
C GLN A 326 -7.76 -24.99 -6.00
N GLY A 327 -6.88 -24.03 -6.35
CA GLY A 327 -5.46 -24.30 -6.56
C GLY A 327 -4.78 -24.89 -5.31
N LEU A 328 -5.00 -24.27 -4.14
CA LEU A 328 -4.48 -24.78 -2.87
C LEU A 328 -5.07 -26.17 -2.52
N GLN A 329 -6.39 -26.34 -2.63
CA GLN A 329 -7.06 -27.61 -2.30
C GLN A 329 -6.69 -28.76 -3.24
N SER A 330 -6.22 -28.46 -4.45
CA SER A 330 -5.75 -29.48 -5.39
C SER A 330 -4.34 -30.01 -5.07
N ASN A 331 -3.60 -29.31 -4.19
CA ASN A 331 -2.26 -29.77 -3.76
C ASN A 331 -2.40 -30.93 -2.76
N PRO A 332 -1.84 -32.12 -3.04
CA PRO A 332 -1.99 -33.31 -2.19
C PRO A 332 -1.30 -33.18 -0.83
N ARG A 333 -0.46 -32.16 -0.62
CA ARG A 333 0.20 -31.84 0.65
C ARG A 333 -0.65 -30.96 1.57
N LEU A 334 -1.79 -30.44 1.09
CA LEU A 334 -2.72 -29.64 1.86
C LEU A 334 -3.97 -30.43 2.19
N ASN A 335 -4.37 -30.41 3.45
CA ASN A 335 -5.60 -31.00 3.93
C ASN A 335 -6.49 -29.90 4.50
N VAL A 336 -7.81 -30.05 4.43
CA VAL A 336 -8.73 -29.13 5.09
C VAL A 336 -8.64 -29.39 6.61
N LEU A 337 -8.27 -28.37 7.37
CA LEU A 337 -8.24 -28.41 8.85
C LEU A 337 -9.62 -28.04 9.42
N ALA A 338 -10.15 -26.91 8.98
CA ALA A 338 -11.49 -26.42 9.31
C ALA A 338 -12.05 -25.60 8.15
N GLN A 339 -13.36 -25.68 7.93
CA GLN A 339 -14.01 -24.86 6.92
C GLN A 339 -15.47 -24.59 7.29
N GLY A 340 -16.00 -23.48 6.82
CA GLY A 340 -17.43 -23.22 6.88
C GLY A 340 -18.21 -24.05 5.87
N THR A 341 -19.52 -23.78 5.77
CA THR A 341 -20.47 -24.64 5.03
C THR A 341 -20.18 -24.70 3.53
N ASP A 342 -19.84 -23.58 2.91
CA ASP A 342 -19.56 -23.49 1.48
C ASP A 342 -18.43 -22.47 1.19
N PRO A 343 -17.18 -22.93 1.12
CA PRO A 343 -16.03 -22.05 0.94
C PRO A 343 -15.88 -21.49 -0.48
N LEU A 344 -16.57 -22.05 -1.48
CA LEU A 344 -16.52 -21.60 -2.87
C LEU A 344 -17.76 -20.81 -3.31
N ALA A 345 -18.75 -20.63 -2.41
CA ALA A 345 -19.95 -19.84 -2.69
C ALA A 345 -19.68 -18.33 -2.80
N ASP A 346 -20.69 -17.58 -3.19
CA ASP A 346 -20.78 -16.13 -3.02
C ASP A 346 -21.97 -15.82 -2.08
N PRO A 347 -21.73 -15.47 -0.82
CA PRO A 347 -20.43 -15.23 -0.16
C PRO A 347 -19.69 -16.52 0.25
N PRO A 348 -18.34 -16.51 0.21
CA PRO A 348 -17.54 -17.66 0.62
C PRO A 348 -17.44 -17.77 2.15
N SER A 349 -17.47 -18.99 2.66
CA SER A 349 -17.15 -19.24 4.08
C SER A 349 -15.64 -19.42 4.30
N PRO A 350 -15.14 -19.10 5.52
CA PRO A 350 -13.71 -19.22 5.82
C PRO A 350 -13.18 -20.65 5.73
N THR A 351 -11.91 -20.80 5.37
CA THR A 351 -11.21 -22.09 5.23
C THR A 351 -9.82 -22.03 5.84
N LEU A 352 -9.49 -23.01 6.69
CA LEU A 352 -8.14 -23.31 7.16
C LEU A 352 -7.65 -24.59 6.51
N LEU A 353 -6.46 -24.53 5.91
CA LEU A 353 -5.74 -25.67 5.36
C LEU A 353 -4.59 -26.06 6.30
N LEU A 354 -4.19 -27.32 6.32
CA LEU A 354 -3.11 -27.87 7.15
C LEU A 354 -2.06 -28.53 6.26
N THR A 355 -0.80 -28.28 6.59
CA THR A 355 0.36 -28.98 6.04
C THR A 355 1.44 -29.13 7.12
N THR A 356 2.57 -29.74 6.77
CA THR A 356 3.74 -29.89 7.65
C THR A 356 4.87 -28.97 7.23
N ALA A 357 5.79 -28.68 8.18
CA ALA A 357 7.02 -27.96 7.90
C ALA A 357 7.87 -28.66 6.82
N THR A 358 7.91 -29.98 6.84
CA THR A 358 8.61 -30.80 5.84
C THR A 358 8.03 -30.61 4.44
N ASP A 359 6.71 -30.60 4.30
CA ASP A 359 6.05 -30.37 3.02
C ASP A 359 6.23 -28.92 2.55
N MET A 360 6.15 -27.95 3.47
CA MET A 360 6.40 -26.54 3.18
C MET A 360 7.82 -26.33 2.63
N LEU A 361 8.83 -26.98 3.21
CA LEU A 361 10.22 -26.92 2.72
C LEU A 361 10.40 -27.61 1.37
N ALA A 362 9.61 -28.66 1.07
CA ALA A 362 9.66 -29.38 -0.21
C ALA A 362 9.05 -28.59 -1.38
N GLU A 363 7.95 -27.84 -1.13
CA GLU A 363 7.22 -27.10 -2.16
C GLU A 363 6.86 -25.68 -1.72
N PRO A 364 7.83 -24.82 -1.35
CA PRO A 364 7.55 -23.53 -0.73
C PRO A 364 6.70 -22.62 -1.63
N HIS A 365 6.99 -22.52 -2.92
CA HIS A 365 6.27 -21.62 -3.82
C HIS A 365 4.77 -21.95 -3.94
N ALA A 366 4.43 -23.25 -4.01
CA ALA A 366 3.02 -23.66 -4.13
C ALA A 366 2.26 -23.45 -2.82
N LEU A 367 2.90 -23.72 -1.67
CA LEU A 367 2.25 -23.66 -0.35
C LEU A 367 2.26 -22.28 0.29
N GLN A 368 3.10 -21.36 -0.19
CA GLN A 368 3.15 -19.95 0.23
C GLN A 368 2.37 -19.01 -0.69
N ALA A 369 1.65 -19.53 -1.68
CA ALA A 369 0.86 -18.74 -2.60
C ALA A 369 -0.21 -17.93 -1.85
N GLU A 370 -0.31 -16.62 -2.17
CA GLU A 370 -1.35 -15.77 -1.60
C GLU A 370 -2.74 -16.20 -2.12
N CYS A 371 -3.68 -16.47 -1.19
CA CYS A 371 -5.09 -16.59 -1.49
C CYS A 371 -5.83 -15.39 -0.90
N PHE A 372 -6.18 -14.41 -1.75
CA PHE A 372 -6.79 -13.14 -1.32
C PHE A 372 -8.28 -13.34 -1.00
N GLY A 373 -8.57 -13.59 0.27
CA GLY A 373 -9.89 -13.93 0.79
C GLY A 373 -9.80 -14.65 2.13
N PRO A 374 -10.90 -15.24 2.65
CA PRO A 374 -10.96 -15.82 4.00
C PRO A 374 -10.33 -17.21 4.08
N THR A 375 -9.07 -17.34 3.62
CA THR A 375 -8.30 -18.59 3.65
C THR A 375 -6.91 -18.35 4.24
N ALA A 376 -6.43 -19.32 5.04
CA ALA A 376 -5.07 -19.38 5.53
C ALA A 376 -4.55 -20.83 5.62
N VAL A 377 -3.23 -20.99 5.64
CA VAL A 377 -2.54 -22.27 5.78
C VAL A 377 -1.91 -22.37 7.16
N VAL A 378 -2.22 -23.41 7.89
CA VAL A 378 -1.57 -23.79 9.15
C VAL A 378 -0.47 -24.79 8.81
N VAL A 379 0.73 -24.56 9.34
CA VAL A 379 1.91 -25.39 9.11
C VAL A 379 2.39 -25.93 10.44
N ALA A 380 2.23 -27.23 10.64
CA ALA A 380 2.72 -27.90 11.84
C ALA A 380 4.23 -28.20 11.71
N TYR A 381 5.04 -27.78 12.67
CA TYR A 381 6.46 -28.08 12.74
C TYR A 381 6.78 -28.96 13.94
N ASP A 382 7.79 -29.84 13.81
CA ASP A 382 8.21 -30.78 14.85
C ASP A 382 9.27 -30.18 15.76
N ASP A 383 10.07 -29.22 15.28
CA ASP A 383 11.20 -28.62 16.01
C ASP A 383 11.35 -27.14 15.60
N GLU A 384 11.53 -26.23 16.57
CA GLU A 384 11.70 -24.79 16.32
C GLU A 384 12.87 -24.45 15.40
N SER A 385 13.90 -25.34 15.30
CA SER A 385 15.00 -25.17 14.35
C SER A 385 14.56 -25.17 12.87
N GLN A 386 13.38 -25.68 12.57
CA GLN A 386 12.79 -25.62 11.23
C GLN A 386 12.33 -24.20 10.87
N LEU A 387 11.97 -23.34 11.83
CA LEU A 387 11.42 -22.01 11.57
C LEU A 387 12.38 -21.08 10.80
N PRO A 388 13.68 -20.96 11.16
CA PRO A 388 14.62 -20.20 10.35
C PRO A 388 14.78 -20.74 8.92
N LEU A 389 14.79 -22.06 8.75
CA LEU A 389 14.91 -22.70 7.43
C LEU A 389 13.70 -22.36 6.54
N ILE A 390 12.50 -22.42 7.11
CA ILE A 390 11.27 -22.06 6.42
C ILE A 390 11.25 -20.55 6.11
N ALA A 391 11.63 -19.71 7.07
CA ALA A 391 11.65 -18.26 6.89
C ALA A 391 12.57 -17.84 5.72
N GLU A 392 13.69 -18.54 5.49
CA GLU A 392 14.56 -18.29 4.34
C GLU A 392 13.91 -18.62 3.00
N THR A 393 12.92 -19.53 2.94
CA THR A 393 12.22 -19.86 1.70
C THR A 393 11.23 -18.78 1.24
N PHE A 394 10.79 -17.89 2.14
CA PHE A 394 9.90 -16.81 1.76
C PHE A 394 10.61 -15.79 0.87
N GLU A 395 9.90 -15.35 -0.16
CA GLU A 395 10.22 -14.14 -0.89
C GLU A 395 9.92 -12.90 -0.05
N GLY A 396 10.04 -11.69 -0.61
CA GLY A 396 9.72 -10.45 0.11
C GLY A 396 8.27 -10.39 0.57
N GLN A 397 8.06 -9.90 1.81
CA GLN A 397 6.77 -9.81 2.48
C GLN A 397 6.49 -8.37 2.94
N LEU A 398 5.22 -7.98 3.06
CA LEU A 398 4.85 -6.74 3.72
C LEU A 398 5.07 -6.84 5.23
N THR A 399 4.69 -7.98 5.81
CA THR A 399 4.83 -8.21 7.25
C THR A 399 5.29 -9.64 7.54
N ALA A 400 5.94 -9.81 8.69
CA ALA A 400 6.15 -11.10 9.33
C ALA A 400 5.94 -10.95 10.85
N THR A 401 5.37 -11.96 11.50
CA THR A 401 5.04 -11.91 12.92
C THR A 401 5.68 -13.06 13.66
N ILE A 402 6.14 -12.81 14.90
CA ILE A 402 6.57 -13.83 15.84
C ILE A 402 5.70 -13.73 17.10
N HIS A 403 5.08 -14.81 17.50
CA HIS A 403 4.51 -14.98 18.84
C HIS A 403 5.50 -15.76 19.69
N GLY A 404 6.02 -15.10 20.71
CA GLY A 404 7.04 -15.64 21.61
C GLY A 404 6.82 -15.21 23.06
N THR A 405 7.69 -15.64 23.94
CA THR A 405 7.81 -15.22 25.34
C THR A 405 9.13 -14.47 25.54
N ASP A 406 9.29 -13.76 26.65
CA ASP A 406 10.53 -13.01 26.97
C ASP A 406 11.77 -13.92 27.10
N SER A 407 11.57 -15.23 27.29
CA SER A 407 12.64 -16.21 27.37
C SER A 407 13.08 -16.84 26.05
N CYS A 408 12.32 -16.63 24.96
CA CYS A 408 12.61 -17.20 23.63
C CYS A 408 13.93 -16.71 23.08
N ARG A 409 14.64 -17.57 22.38
CA ARG A 409 15.88 -17.27 21.64
C ARG A 409 15.62 -17.36 20.15
N VAL A 410 15.06 -16.31 19.60
CA VAL A 410 14.66 -16.23 18.20
C VAL A 410 15.46 -15.21 17.38
N ASP A 411 16.65 -14.81 17.90
CA ASP A 411 17.49 -13.79 17.26
C ASP A 411 17.75 -14.10 15.78
N GLY A 412 18.12 -15.35 15.45
CA GLY A 412 18.35 -15.78 14.06
C GLY A 412 17.09 -15.70 13.19
N LEU A 413 15.91 -16.00 13.73
CA LEU A 413 14.64 -15.83 13.01
C LEU A 413 14.33 -14.36 12.78
N VAL A 414 14.52 -13.50 13.80
CA VAL A 414 14.32 -12.05 13.67
C VAL A 414 15.21 -11.46 12.57
N GLU A 415 16.50 -11.84 12.52
CA GLU A 415 17.43 -11.39 11.50
C GLU A 415 16.99 -11.79 10.09
N ILE A 416 16.48 -13.01 9.91
CA ILE A 416 15.95 -13.47 8.62
C ILE A 416 14.72 -12.65 8.24
N LEU A 417 13.75 -12.52 9.15
CA LEU A 417 12.51 -11.80 8.90
C LEU A 417 12.73 -10.31 8.62
N ALA A 418 13.73 -9.69 9.27
CA ALA A 418 14.11 -8.30 8.98
C ALA A 418 14.66 -8.11 7.56
N ARG A 419 15.23 -9.14 6.93
CA ARG A 419 15.63 -9.12 5.52
C ARG A 419 14.46 -9.42 4.57
N LYS A 420 13.43 -10.13 5.04
CA LYS A 420 12.32 -10.63 4.23
C LYS A 420 11.08 -9.75 4.29
N ALA A 421 10.87 -8.96 5.34
CA ALA A 421 9.64 -8.21 5.54
C ALA A 421 9.90 -6.72 5.81
N GLY A 422 8.97 -5.88 5.37
CA GLY A 422 9.01 -4.44 5.66
C GLY A 422 8.66 -4.11 7.11
N ARG A 423 7.85 -4.95 7.76
CA ARG A 423 7.43 -4.78 9.16
C ARG A 423 7.48 -6.11 9.89
N VAL A 424 8.29 -6.20 10.94
CA VAL A 424 8.38 -7.37 11.82
C VAL A 424 7.61 -7.07 13.11
N LEU A 425 6.70 -7.96 13.50
CA LEU A 425 5.81 -7.79 14.65
C LEU A 425 6.16 -8.81 15.76
N TRP A 426 5.99 -8.39 17.00
CA TRP A 426 6.12 -9.25 18.18
C TRP A 426 4.81 -9.29 18.95
N ASN A 427 4.25 -10.49 19.09
CA ASN A 427 2.98 -10.73 19.82
C ASN A 427 1.81 -9.85 19.37
N GLN A 428 1.75 -9.51 18.08
CA GLN A 428 0.68 -8.70 17.47
C GLN A 428 0.25 -9.34 16.16
N TRP A 429 -0.94 -8.99 15.70
CA TRP A 429 -1.45 -9.43 14.41
C TRP A 429 -1.15 -8.39 13.33
N SER A 430 -0.80 -8.89 12.16
CA SER A 430 -0.38 -8.05 11.03
C SER A 430 -1.52 -7.28 10.36
N THR A 431 -2.76 -7.76 10.50
CA THR A 431 -3.94 -7.18 9.84
C THR A 431 -4.20 -5.76 10.32
N GLY A 432 -4.14 -4.82 9.38
CA GLY A 432 -4.25 -3.39 9.65
C GLY A 432 -2.91 -2.66 9.64
N VAL A 433 -2.96 -1.38 9.26
CA VAL A 433 -1.78 -0.51 9.13
C VAL A 433 -2.12 0.86 9.71
N SER A 434 -1.40 1.26 10.75
CA SER A 434 -1.52 2.60 11.36
C SER A 434 -0.83 3.64 10.48
N VAL A 435 -1.34 4.87 10.47
CA VAL A 435 -0.72 6.01 9.80
C VAL A 435 0.07 6.80 10.84
N THR A 436 1.40 6.68 10.82
CA THR A 436 2.31 7.28 11.82
C THR A 436 3.62 7.71 11.17
N TYR A 437 4.46 8.39 11.94
CA TYR A 437 5.80 8.84 11.49
C TYR A 437 6.77 7.67 11.29
N ALA A 438 6.71 6.62 12.11
CA ALA A 438 7.60 5.47 12.06
C ALA A 438 7.04 4.28 11.26
N GLN A 439 5.89 4.45 10.58
CA GLN A 439 5.29 3.34 9.85
C GLN A 439 6.12 2.98 8.61
N GLN A 440 6.34 1.68 8.47
CA GLN A 440 6.84 1.06 7.24
C GLN A 440 5.77 0.11 6.69
N HIS A 441 5.27 0.41 5.50
CA HIS A 441 4.39 -0.45 4.73
C HIS A 441 4.99 -0.62 3.34
N GLY A 442 5.69 -1.70 3.18
CA GLY A 442 6.54 -2.02 2.04
C GLY A 442 7.25 -3.32 2.32
N GLY A 443 8.38 -3.56 1.68
CA GLY A 443 9.20 -4.76 1.86
C GLY A 443 9.99 -5.11 0.60
N PRO A 444 10.81 -6.15 0.62
CA PRO A 444 11.52 -6.61 -0.56
C PRO A 444 10.55 -7.13 -1.63
N TYR A 445 11.04 -7.23 -2.88
CA TYR A 445 10.29 -7.85 -3.96
C TYR A 445 9.98 -9.34 -3.62
N PRO A 446 8.77 -9.88 -3.89
CA PRO A 446 7.67 -9.31 -4.70
C PRO A 446 6.65 -8.46 -3.91
N ALA A 447 6.80 -8.27 -2.60
CA ALA A 447 5.85 -7.45 -1.85
C ALA A 447 5.80 -6.01 -2.34
N THR A 448 6.94 -5.45 -2.78
CA THR A 448 6.98 -4.16 -3.47
C THR A 448 8.00 -4.15 -4.61
N THR A 449 7.86 -3.17 -5.52
CA THR A 449 8.84 -2.89 -6.57
C THR A 449 9.95 -1.93 -6.13
N ALA A 450 9.83 -1.34 -4.92
CA ALA A 450 10.74 -0.33 -4.41
C ALA A 450 10.99 -0.55 -2.90
N ALA A 451 11.84 -1.51 -2.57
CA ALA A 451 12.10 -1.98 -1.20
C ALA A 451 12.58 -0.88 -0.23
N GLY A 452 13.20 0.19 -0.73
CA GLY A 452 13.67 1.32 0.08
C GLY A 452 12.60 2.37 0.38
N SER A 453 11.32 2.11 0.07
CA SER A 453 10.23 3.05 0.27
C SER A 453 9.08 2.48 1.11
N THR A 454 8.18 3.35 1.55
CA THR A 454 6.93 2.97 2.21
C THR A 454 5.73 3.58 1.48
N SER A 455 4.59 2.88 1.46
CA SER A 455 3.32 3.41 0.92
C SER A 455 2.44 4.08 1.99
N VAL A 456 2.72 3.85 3.28
CA VAL A 456 1.95 4.41 4.41
C VAL A 456 2.91 5.09 5.39
N GLY A 457 2.42 6.12 6.07
CA GLY A 457 3.20 6.94 6.98
C GLY A 457 3.82 8.16 6.29
N THR A 458 4.45 9.03 7.08
CA THR A 458 4.94 10.32 6.57
C THR A 458 6.11 10.18 5.59
N ALA A 459 6.95 9.15 5.74
CA ALA A 459 8.05 8.88 4.81
C ALA A 459 7.58 8.50 3.38
N ALA A 460 6.28 8.22 3.19
CA ALA A 460 5.71 7.97 1.87
C ALA A 460 5.87 9.18 0.90
N ILE A 461 6.06 10.39 1.41
CA ILE A 461 6.34 11.60 0.62
C ILE A 461 7.64 11.47 -0.20
N GLU A 462 8.65 10.77 0.33
CA GLU A 462 9.98 10.66 -0.26
C GLU A 462 9.96 10.00 -1.64
N ARG A 463 8.96 9.16 -1.91
CA ARG A 463 8.75 8.50 -3.21
C ARG A 463 8.61 9.47 -4.39
N PHE A 464 8.13 10.67 -4.11
CA PHE A 464 7.82 11.69 -5.12
C PHE A 464 8.76 12.88 -5.06
N LEU A 465 9.87 12.73 -4.35
CA LEU A 465 10.92 13.72 -4.19
C LEU A 465 12.24 13.22 -4.80
N ARG A 466 13.08 14.14 -5.23
CA ARG A 466 14.44 13.85 -5.67
C ARG A 466 15.43 14.88 -5.12
N PRO A 467 16.67 14.51 -4.79
CA PRO A 467 17.67 15.45 -4.34
C PRO A 467 18.16 16.34 -5.50
N VAL A 468 18.38 17.63 -5.18
CA VAL A 468 19.03 18.59 -6.05
C VAL A 468 20.11 19.31 -5.25
N ALA A 469 21.35 19.34 -5.75
CA ALA A 469 22.43 20.10 -5.15
C ALA A 469 22.73 21.36 -5.95
N TYR A 470 22.99 22.47 -5.24
CA TYR A 470 23.36 23.77 -5.76
C TYR A 470 24.80 24.06 -5.30
N GLN A 471 25.72 24.31 -6.23
CA GLN A 471 27.12 24.56 -5.92
C GLN A 471 27.51 25.98 -6.32
N GLY A 472 27.97 26.80 -5.37
CA GLY A 472 28.43 28.16 -5.62
C GLY A 472 27.33 29.16 -6.02
N PHE A 473 26.08 28.89 -5.67
CA PHE A 473 24.93 29.74 -6.01
C PHE A 473 24.85 30.96 -5.10
N PRO A 474 24.51 32.16 -5.61
CA PRO A 474 24.22 33.32 -4.79
C PRO A 474 22.90 33.13 -4.03
N GLN A 475 22.82 33.67 -2.82
CA GLN A 475 21.72 33.47 -1.89
C GLN A 475 20.32 33.73 -2.48
N HIS A 476 20.18 34.79 -3.29
CA HIS A 476 18.87 35.18 -3.88
C HIS A 476 18.35 34.22 -4.95
N LEU A 477 19.20 33.36 -5.51
CA LEU A 477 18.84 32.32 -6.48
C LEU A 477 18.62 30.94 -5.85
N LEU A 478 18.94 30.78 -4.56
CA LEU A 478 18.72 29.53 -3.84
C LEU A 478 17.24 29.34 -3.47
N PRO A 479 16.74 28.09 -3.44
CA PRO A 479 15.51 27.77 -2.74
C PRO A 479 15.51 28.31 -1.31
N GLU A 480 14.34 28.77 -0.82
CA GLU A 480 14.23 29.39 0.50
C GLU A 480 14.80 28.55 1.64
N ALA A 481 14.60 27.20 1.59
CA ALA A 481 15.13 26.27 2.59
C ALA A 481 16.66 26.23 2.66
N LEU A 482 17.36 26.69 1.62
CA LEU A 482 18.84 26.67 1.52
C LEU A 482 19.51 28.03 1.74
N ARG A 483 18.74 29.11 1.96
CA ARG A 483 19.28 30.43 2.25
C ARG A 483 19.78 30.49 3.68
N GLU A 484 20.81 31.33 3.92
CA GLU A 484 21.39 31.51 5.26
C GLU A 484 20.33 31.90 6.30
N GLU A 485 19.42 32.80 5.93
CA GLU A 485 18.41 33.37 6.84
C GLU A 485 17.34 32.34 7.24
N ASN A 486 17.29 31.18 6.59
CA ASN A 486 16.26 30.16 6.79
C ASN A 486 14.83 30.73 6.87
N PRO A 487 14.34 31.41 5.82
CA PRO A 487 13.05 32.12 5.88
C PRO A 487 11.85 31.20 6.09
N LEU A 488 12.02 29.90 5.89
CA LEU A 488 10.99 28.89 6.14
C LEU A 488 11.05 28.35 7.58
N GLY A 489 12.14 28.58 8.33
CA GLY A 489 12.34 28.05 9.68
C GLY A 489 12.38 26.49 9.70
N VAL A 490 12.90 25.86 8.64
CA VAL A 490 12.91 24.39 8.53
C VAL A 490 14.17 23.80 9.18
N PRO A 491 14.11 22.57 9.73
CA PRO A 491 15.28 21.86 10.23
C PRO A 491 16.32 21.65 9.12
N ARG A 492 17.62 21.87 9.43
CA ARG A 492 18.72 21.76 8.46
C ARG A 492 19.91 21.00 9.02
N LEU A 493 20.73 20.46 8.16
CA LEU A 493 22.07 19.99 8.48
C LEU A 493 23.09 20.98 7.91
N VAL A 494 23.79 21.72 8.76
CA VAL A 494 24.76 22.76 8.35
C VAL A 494 26.15 22.33 8.82
N ASP A 495 27.10 22.19 7.91
CA ASP A 495 28.47 21.72 8.16
C ASP A 495 28.50 20.46 9.06
N GLY A 496 27.60 19.50 8.78
CA GLY A 496 27.46 18.25 9.52
C GLY A 496 26.77 18.37 10.89
N ARG A 497 26.26 19.56 11.27
CA ARG A 497 25.52 19.78 12.52
C ARG A 497 24.06 20.08 12.26
N ARG A 498 23.18 19.51 13.09
CA ARG A 498 21.74 19.79 13.01
C ARG A 498 21.44 21.20 13.58
N GLU A 499 20.69 21.97 12.83
CA GLU A 499 20.04 23.21 13.23
C GLU A 499 18.52 23.02 13.15
N ASN A 500 17.83 23.49 14.20
CA ASN A 500 16.35 23.45 14.26
C ASN A 500 15.79 24.83 13.89
#